data_448c9593f40ffa1a9fceb28065cb7960
#
_entry.id   448c9593f40ffa1a9fceb28065cb7960
#
_cell.length_a   1.000
_cell.length_b   1.000
_cell.length_c   1.000
_cell.angle_alpha   90.00
_cell.angle_beta   90.00
_cell.angle_gamma   90.00
#
_symmetry.space_group_name_H-M   'P 1'
#
loop_
_entity.id
_entity.type
_entity.pdbx_description
1 polymer ?
#
loop_
_entity_poly.entity_id
_entity_poly.type
_entity_poly.pdbx_seq_one_letter_code
_entity_poly.pdbx_strand_id
1 'polypeptide(L)'
;KALRQRAYLLSEASGDTAWVQSIEAILAETAAAVTAARQTLIRDLNQEAEKGWLGFPGVQLSIVGDTEQWLAGMPALQVEDKLMAAAKTARLAGDLAMPGPHASDLQALHLASKTPAYLASTGQQKAVLIAVVMAHARLQERRLGRSPIMLLDDVAAHLDADRRSALFEAVSLLGGQCWYSGSDQQQFDDLRGKAQFIEMRPASRSDQTPEFEVK
;
A
#
# COMPACT_ATOMS: atom_id res chain seq x y z
N LYS A 1 18.19 3.06 -3.77
CA LYS A 1 19.51 3.35 -4.36
C LYS A 1 20.61 3.09 -3.34
N ALA A 2 20.60 3.70 -2.14
CA ALA A 2 21.64 3.56 -1.11
C ALA A 2 21.89 2.11 -0.66
N LEU A 3 20.84 1.30 -0.43
CA LEU A 3 20.99 -0.12 -0.10
C LEU A 3 21.73 -0.91 -1.18
N ARG A 4 21.42 -0.70 -2.46
CA ARG A 4 22.12 -1.34 -3.58
C ARG A 4 23.58 -0.88 -3.66
N GLN A 5 23.83 0.39 -3.40
CA GLN A 5 25.18 0.94 -3.38
C GLN A 5 26.02 0.37 -2.24
N ARG A 6 25.44 0.22 -1.04
CA ARG A 6 26.09 -0.46 0.09
C ARG A 6 26.44 -1.91 -0.27
N ALA A 7 25.47 -2.67 -0.80
CA ALA A 7 25.71 -4.07 -1.19
C ALA A 7 26.81 -4.20 -2.25
N TYR A 8 26.84 -3.32 -3.25
CA TYR A 8 27.89 -3.29 -4.26
C TYR A 8 29.28 -3.04 -3.64
N LEU A 9 29.43 -2.03 -2.79
CA LEU A 9 30.69 -1.71 -2.14
C LEU A 9 31.18 -2.84 -1.22
N LEU A 10 30.27 -3.56 -0.59
CA LEU A 10 30.63 -4.72 0.25
C LEU A 10 31.01 -5.95 -0.56
N SER A 11 30.52 -6.08 -1.80
CA SER A 11 30.90 -7.17 -2.71
C SER A 11 32.25 -6.97 -3.36
N GLU A 12 32.76 -5.73 -3.42
CA GLU A 12 34.10 -5.41 -3.94
C GLU A 12 35.14 -5.48 -2.82
N ALA A 13 36.14 -6.35 -2.98
CA ALA A 13 37.18 -6.58 -1.97
C ALA A 13 38.03 -5.34 -1.60
N SER A 14 37.88 -4.24 -2.34
CA SER A 14 38.58 -2.96 -2.14
C SER A 14 37.65 -1.85 -1.64
N GLY A 15 36.44 -2.18 -1.15
CA GLY A 15 35.45 -1.19 -0.72
C GLY A 15 36.00 -0.25 0.37
N ASP A 16 35.99 1.06 0.10
CA ASP A 16 36.37 2.08 1.06
C ASP A 16 35.43 2.03 2.29
N THR A 17 35.98 1.60 3.41
CA THR A 17 35.24 1.44 4.67
C THR A 17 34.61 2.78 5.12
N ALA A 18 35.26 3.91 4.91
CA ALA A 18 34.74 5.22 5.25
C ALA A 18 33.50 5.58 4.39
N TRP A 19 33.54 5.23 3.12
CA TRP A 19 32.40 5.43 2.23
C TRP A 19 31.21 4.55 2.62
N VAL A 20 31.46 3.27 2.90
CA VAL A 20 30.39 2.35 3.39
C VAL A 20 29.76 2.89 4.68
N GLN A 21 30.58 3.34 5.65
CA GLN A 21 30.07 3.93 6.90
C GLN A 21 29.21 5.18 6.66
N SER A 22 29.61 6.04 5.72
CA SER A 22 28.82 7.23 5.38
C SER A 22 27.45 6.85 4.79
N ILE A 23 27.39 5.82 3.95
CA ILE A 23 26.14 5.30 3.40
C ILE A 23 25.29 4.66 4.52
N GLU A 24 25.90 3.91 5.44
CA GLU A 24 25.21 3.30 6.57
C GLU A 24 24.60 4.36 7.50
N ALA A 25 25.27 5.49 7.73
CA ALA A 25 24.73 6.61 8.50
C ALA A 25 23.48 7.22 7.84
N ILE A 26 23.53 7.51 6.54
CA ILE A 26 22.38 8.01 5.77
C ILE A 26 21.22 7.00 5.79
N LEU A 27 21.53 5.72 5.67
CA LEU A 27 20.52 4.65 5.73
C LEU A 27 19.86 4.58 7.11
N ALA A 28 20.61 4.71 8.21
CA ALA A 28 20.09 4.65 9.57
C ALA A 28 19.14 5.83 9.85
N GLU A 29 19.56 7.07 9.56
CA GLU A 29 18.73 8.27 9.69
C GLU A 29 17.45 8.15 8.85
N THR A 30 17.59 7.80 7.57
CA THR A 30 16.46 7.66 6.66
C THR A 30 15.52 6.53 7.11
N ALA A 31 16.05 5.41 7.62
CA ALA A 31 15.25 4.29 8.10
C ALA A 31 14.41 4.69 9.30
N ALA A 32 14.98 5.37 10.29
CA ALA A 32 14.23 5.88 11.45
C ALA A 32 13.11 6.83 11.02
N ALA A 33 13.41 7.79 10.13
CA ALA A 33 12.44 8.75 9.61
C ALA A 33 11.29 8.08 8.84
N VAL A 34 11.60 7.11 7.94
CA VAL A 34 10.59 6.35 7.19
C VAL A 34 9.72 5.52 8.12
N THR A 35 10.31 4.85 9.11
CA THR A 35 9.55 4.06 10.10
C THR A 35 8.57 4.95 10.87
N ALA A 36 9.01 6.10 11.37
CA ALA A 36 8.16 7.05 12.07
C ALA A 36 7.00 7.57 11.19
N ALA A 37 7.30 7.92 9.93
CA ALA A 37 6.30 8.38 8.98
C ALA A 37 5.26 7.29 8.68
N ARG A 38 5.68 6.03 8.50
CA ARG A 38 4.79 4.88 8.28
C ARG A 38 3.90 4.62 9.50
N GLN A 39 4.43 4.63 10.72
CA GLN A 39 3.64 4.46 11.94
C GLN A 39 2.58 5.57 12.08
N THR A 40 2.94 6.80 11.74
CA THR A 40 1.97 7.91 11.73
C THR A 40 0.88 7.69 10.70
N LEU A 41 1.24 7.30 9.47
CA LEU A 41 0.28 6.99 8.42
C LEU A 41 -0.68 5.86 8.83
N ILE A 42 -0.17 4.77 9.39
CA ILE A 42 -0.99 3.64 9.84
C ILE A 42 -1.94 4.04 10.96
N ARG A 43 -1.50 4.85 11.91
CA ARG A 43 -2.36 5.39 12.98
C ARG A 43 -3.53 6.19 12.41
N ASP A 44 -3.24 7.09 11.47
CA ASP A 44 -4.26 7.93 10.86
C ASP A 44 -5.18 7.13 9.93
N LEU A 45 -4.65 6.13 9.25
CA LEU A 45 -5.42 5.24 8.37
C LEU A 45 -6.36 4.35 9.18
N ASN A 46 -5.93 3.85 10.35
CA ASN A 46 -6.77 3.05 11.25
C ASN A 46 -7.99 3.83 11.74
N GLN A 47 -7.89 5.16 11.95
CA GLN A 47 -9.04 5.99 12.32
C GLN A 47 -10.18 5.91 11.30
N GLU A 48 -9.88 5.67 10.04
CA GLU A 48 -10.86 5.47 8.97
C GLU A 48 -11.18 3.99 8.74
N ALA A 49 -10.17 3.11 8.75
CA ALA A 49 -10.31 1.71 8.41
C ALA A 49 -11.09 0.90 9.45
N GLU A 50 -10.91 1.19 10.75
CA GLU A 50 -11.58 0.45 11.84
C GLU A 50 -13.10 0.61 11.85
N LYS A 51 -13.62 1.72 11.35
CA LYS A 51 -15.07 1.98 11.30
C LYS A 51 -15.81 1.08 10.31
N GLY A 52 -15.09 0.51 9.33
CA GLY A 52 -15.74 -0.06 8.15
C GLY A 52 -16.51 0.99 7.34
N TRP A 53 -17.05 0.62 6.19
CA TRP A 53 -17.87 1.53 5.40
C TRP A 53 -18.73 0.79 4.38
N LEU A 54 -20.05 1.09 4.37
CA LEU A 54 -20.99 0.66 3.33
C LEU A 54 -20.85 -0.83 2.95
N GLY A 55 -20.97 -1.73 3.94
CA GLY A 55 -20.85 -3.16 3.70
C GLY A 55 -19.42 -3.72 3.66
N PHE A 56 -18.40 -2.85 3.70
CA PHE A 56 -17.00 -3.28 3.85
C PHE A 56 -16.60 -3.34 5.34
N PRO A 57 -15.78 -4.35 5.71
CA PRO A 57 -15.46 -4.60 7.11
C PRO A 57 -14.60 -3.51 7.73
N GLY A 58 -14.68 -3.38 9.06
CA GLY A 58 -13.64 -2.71 9.83
C GLY A 58 -12.32 -3.50 9.77
N VAL A 59 -11.23 -2.78 9.56
CA VAL A 59 -9.88 -3.35 9.43
C VAL A 59 -8.92 -2.63 10.34
N GLN A 60 -8.10 -3.37 11.08
CA GLN A 60 -6.98 -2.83 11.82
C GLN A 60 -5.68 -3.15 11.09
N LEU A 61 -4.88 -2.13 10.83
CA LEU A 61 -3.59 -2.23 10.16
C LEU A 61 -2.45 -2.10 11.17
N SER A 62 -1.38 -2.84 10.94
CA SER A 62 -0.12 -2.72 11.67
C SER A 62 1.05 -2.92 10.73
N ILE A 63 2.20 -2.31 11.07
CA ILE A 63 3.47 -2.60 10.42
C ILE A 63 4.32 -3.36 11.42
N VAL A 64 4.88 -4.49 11.00
CA VAL A 64 5.69 -5.37 11.83
C VAL A 64 7.10 -5.47 11.24
N GLY A 65 8.07 -5.13 12.05
CA GLY A 65 9.48 -5.19 11.73
C GLY A 65 10.34 -4.76 12.91
N ASP A 66 11.64 -5.00 12.83
CA ASP A 66 12.58 -4.69 13.91
C ASP A 66 12.61 -3.19 14.20
N THR A 67 12.64 -2.35 13.17
CA THR A 67 12.69 -0.90 13.32
C THR A 67 11.43 -0.34 13.97
N GLU A 68 10.27 -0.91 13.68
CA GLU A 68 8.99 -0.57 14.30
C GLU A 68 8.97 -0.91 15.78
N GLN A 69 9.48 -2.09 16.15
CA GLN A 69 9.59 -2.53 17.55
C GLN A 69 10.56 -1.64 18.34
N TRP A 70 11.70 -1.28 17.74
CA TRP A 70 12.66 -0.41 18.39
C TRP A 70 12.08 0.99 18.62
N LEU A 71 11.46 1.57 17.59
CA LEU A 71 10.89 2.91 17.67
C LEU A 71 9.70 3.01 18.66
N ALA A 72 9.02 1.89 18.91
CA ALA A 72 7.99 1.82 19.95
C ALA A 72 8.56 1.89 21.38
N GLY A 73 9.82 1.47 21.58
CA GLY A 73 10.44 1.37 22.90
C GLY A 73 11.56 2.37 23.19
N MET A 74 12.04 3.14 22.20
CA MET A 74 13.16 4.06 22.37
C MET A 74 13.08 5.28 21.44
N PRO A 75 13.75 6.40 21.78
CA PRO A 75 13.83 7.59 20.93
C PRO A 75 14.46 7.31 19.56
N ALA A 76 14.08 8.08 18.54
CA ALA A 76 14.57 7.90 17.16
C ALA A 76 16.11 7.88 17.05
N LEU A 77 16.80 8.76 17.78
CA LEU A 77 18.26 8.79 17.79
C LEU A 77 18.88 7.46 18.27
N GLN A 78 18.29 6.81 19.28
CA GLN A 78 18.75 5.50 19.73
C GLN A 78 18.45 4.39 18.72
N VAL A 79 17.38 4.53 17.93
CA VAL A 79 17.08 3.62 16.80
C VAL A 79 18.14 3.77 15.71
N GLU A 80 18.55 5.00 15.39
CA GLU A 80 19.64 5.28 14.45
C GLU A 80 20.95 4.65 14.91
N ASP A 81 21.35 4.85 16.19
CA ASP A 81 22.53 4.21 16.75
C ASP A 81 22.47 2.68 16.68
N LYS A 82 21.30 2.10 16.95
CA LYS A 82 21.09 0.66 16.88
C LYS A 82 21.16 0.14 15.44
N LEU A 83 20.63 0.88 14.49
CA LEU A 83 20.76 0.58 13.05
C LEU A 83 22.21 0.61 12.59
N MET A 84 22.97 1.63 13.03
CA MET A 84 24.40 1.74 12.73
C MET A 84 25.20 0.56 13.33
N ALA A 85 24.90 0.18 14.57
CA ALA A 85 25.54 -0.96 15.20
C ALA A 85 25.22 -2.28 14.48
N ALA A 86 23.97 -2.47 14.08
CA ALA A 86 23.55 -3.65 13.32
C ALA A 86 24.18 -3.69 11.92
N ALA A 87 24.26 -2.56 11.22
CA ALA A 87 24.94 -2.45 9.93
C ALA A 87 26.44 -2.83 10.03
N LYS A 88 27.12 -2.33 11.08
CA LYS A 88 28.51 -2.67 11.36
C LYS A 88 28.67 -4.18 11.63
N THR A 89 27.81 -4.77 12.44
CA THR A 89 27.83 -6.20 12.75
C THR A 89 27.63 -7.04 11.50
N ALA A 90 26.62 -6.73 10.69
CA ALA A 90 26.37 -7.39 9.41
C ALA A 90 27.58 -7.31 8.46
N ARG A 91 28.18 -6.13 8.33
CA ARG A 91 29.37 -5.91 7.50
C ARG A 91 30.56 -6.76 7.97
N LEU A 92 30.81 -6.83 9.28
CA LEU A 92 31.90 -7.65 9.83
C LEU A 92 31.65 -9.16 9.65
N ALA A 93 30.39 -9.57 9.60
CA ALA A 93 29.99 -10.96 9.30
C ALA A 93 29.99 -11.29 7.80
N GLY A 94 30.26 -10.31 6.91
CA GLY A 94 30.14 -10.48 5.45
C GLY A 94 28.69 -10.52 4.96
N ASP A 95 27.72 -10.10 5.77
CA ASP A 95 26.31 -10.05 5.40
C ASP A 95 26.00 -8.72 4.67
N LEU A 96 25.42 -8.85 3.49
CA LEU A 96 24.98 -7.72 2.68
C LEU A 96 23.65 -7.12 3.19
N ALA A 97 22.88 -7.88 3.97
CA ALA A 97 21.62 -7.42 4.54
C ALA A 97 21.87 -6.38 5.66
N MET A 98 20.88 -5.53 5.84
CA MET A 98 20.82 -4.54 6.91
C MET A 98 19.38 -4.46 7.39
N PRO A 99 19.12 -4.42 8.71
CA PRO A 99 17.76 -4.20 9.20
C PRO A 99 17.26 -2.81 8.76
N GLY A 100 15.94 -2.71 8.58
CA GLY A 100 15.35 -1.43 8.18
C GLY A 100 13.92 -1.59 7.68
N PRO A 101 13.24 -0.49 7.37
CA PRO A 101 11.82 -0.48 6.98
C PRO A 101 11.53 -1.18 5.64
N HIS A 102 12.54 -1.56 4.90
CA HIS A 102 12.39 -2.37 3.69
C HIS A 102 12.14 -3.85 3.98
N ALA A 103 12.41 -4.31 5.20
CA ALA A 103 12.14 -5.67 5.69
C ALA A 103 10.84 -5.74 6.51
N SER A 104 10.18 -4.61 6.75
CA SER A 104 8.92 -4.57 7.48
C SER A 104 7.75 -5.02 6.62
N ASP A 105 6.75 -5.66 7.23
CA ASP A 105 5.53 -6.15 6.59
C ASP A 105 4.29 -5.39 7.06
N LEU A 106 3.34 -5.15 6.14
CA LEU A 106 2.04 -4.59 6.45
C LEU A 106 1.05 -5.72 6.74
N GLN A 107 0.53 -5.74 7.96
CA GLN A 107 -0.48 -6.70 8.38
C GLN A 107 -1.85 -6.04 8.52
N ALA A 108 -2.90 -6.81 8.20
CA ALA A 108 -4.27 -6.39 8.34
C ALA A 108 -5.07 -7.44 9.12
N LEU A 109 -5.88 -6.98 10.07
CA LEU A 109 -6.80 -7.80 10.86
C LEU A 109 -8.24 -7.43 10.46
N HIS A 110 -9.01 -8.44 10.07
CA HIS A 110 -10.45 -8.30 9.86
C HIS A 110 -11.14 -8.24 11.23
N LEU A 111 -11.67 -7.07 11.63
CA LEU A 111 -12.11 -6.84 13.01
C LEU A 111 -13.31 -7.70 13.43
N ALA A 112 -14.30 -7.88 12.55
CA ALA A 112 -15.51 -8.63 12.89
C ALA A 112 -15.23 -10.11 13.17
N SER A 113 -14.35 -10.76 12.40
CA SER A 113 -13.97 -12.16 12.62
C SER A 113 -12.72 -12.34 13.49
N LYS A 114 -12.03 -11.24 13.81
CA LYS A 114 -10.72 -11.25 14.50
C LYS A 114 -9.69 -12.15 13.79
N THR A 115 -9.76 -12.22 12.47
CA THR A 115 -8.91 -13.08 11.65
C THR A 115 -7.88 -12.22 10.91
N PRO A 116 -6.57 -12.55 10.98
CA PRO A 116 -5.57 -11.95 10.11
C PRO A 116 -5.92 -12.13 8.64
N ALA A 117 -5.73 -11.10 7.82
CA ALA A 117 -6.17 -11.13 6.43
C ALA A 117 -5.56 -12.30 5.64
N TYR A 118 -4.32 -12.69 5.92
CA TYR A 118 -3.66 -13.81 5.24
C TYR A 118 -4.27 -15.19 5.57
N LEU A 119 -5.05 -15.31 6.66
CA LEU A 119 -5.80 -16.51 7.04
C LEU A 119 -7.28 -16.44 6.67
N ALA A 120 -7.75 -15.31 6.19
CA ALA A 120 -9.15 -15.12 5.83
C ALA A 120 -9.48 -15.77 4.48
N SER A 121 -10.77 -16.04 4.22
CA SER A 121 -11.21 -16.51 2.90
C SER A 121 -10.89 -15.49 1.80
N THR A 122 -10.75 -15.95 0.56
CA THR A 122 -10.46 -15.08 -0.60
C THR A 122 -11.43 -13.89 -0.70
N GLY A 123 -12.73 -14.11 -0.46
CA GLY A 123 -13.73 -13.05 -0.46
C GLY A 123 -13.53 -12.04 0.67
N GLN A 124 -13.12 -12.50 1.86
CA GLN A 124 -12.80 -11.62 2.98
C GLN A 124 -11.50 -10.84 2.73
N GLN A 125 -10.47 -11.48 2.15
CA GLN A 125 -9.23 -10.79 1.77
C GLN A 125 -9.49 -9.63 0.81
N LYS A 126 -10.33 -9.85 -0.21
CA LYS A 126 -10.72 -8.81 -1.16
C LYS A 126 -11.52 -7.69 -0.48
N ALA A 127 -12.46 -8.04 0.40
CA ALA A 127 -13.22 -7.06 1.16
C ALA A 127 -12.31 -6.21 2.07
N VAL A 128 -11.32 -6.82 2.73
CA VAL A 128 -10.30 -6.12 3.53
C VAL A 128 -9.47 -5.18 2.65
N LEU A 129 -8.99 -5.64 1.49
CA LEU A 129 -8.22 -4.80 0.57
C LEU A 129 -9.01 -3.56 0.13
N ILE A 130 -10.26 -3.75 -0.29
CA ILE A 130 -11.13 -2.65 -0.70
C ILE A 130 -11.38 -1.70 0.48
N ALA A 131 -11.66 -2.23 1.68
CA ALA A 131 -11.86 -1.42 2.88
C ALA A 131 -10.65 -0.52 3.17
N VAL A 132 -9.42 -1.03 3.02
CA VAL A 132 -8.17 -0.27 3.20
C VAL A 132 -8.01 0.82 2.14
N VAL A 133 -8.28 0.50 0.86
CA VAL A 133 -8.22 1.47 -0.24
C VAL A 133 -9.23 2.60 -0.03
N MET A 134 -10.46 2.26 0.37
CA MET A 134 -11.51 3.25 0.64
C MET A 134 -11.19 4.11 1.88
N ALA A 135 -10.64 3.50 2.93
CA ALA A 135 -10.17 4.24 4.11
C ALA A 135 -9.04 5.22 3.75
N HIS A 136 -8.12 4.81 2.88
CA HIS A 136 -7.05 5.69 2.39
C HIS A 136 -7.61 6.85 1.55
N ALA A 137 -8.58 6.59 0.68
CA ALA A 137 -9.24 7.65 -0.10
C ALA A 137 -9.92 8.69 0.80
N ARG A 138 -10.67 8.26 1.84
CA ARG A 138 -11.28 9.15 2.83
C ARG A 138 -10.25 9.92 3.65
N LEU A 139 -9.14 9.27 4.04
CA LEU A 139 -8.06 9.96 4.73
C LEU A 139 -7.45 11.06 3.86
N GLN A 140 -7.25 10.80 2.56
CA GLN A 140 -6.75 11.81 1.62
C GLN A 140 -7.75 12.95 1.44
N GLU A 141 -9.03 12.64 1.24
CA GLU A 141 -10.08 13.66 1.14
C GLU A 141 -10.09 14.57 2.38
N ARG A 142 -10.06 13.99 3.58
CA ARG A 142 -10.02 14.76 4.83
C ARG A 142 -8.78 15.63 4.95
N ARG A 143 -7.62 15.16 4.48
CA ARG A 143 -6.34 15.90 4.57
C ARG A 143 -6.21 16.99 3.50
N LEU A 144 -6.69 16.73 2.30
CA LEU A 144 -6.46 17.58 1.13
C LEU A 144 -7.69 18.44 0.77
N GLY A 145 -8.84 18.19 1.41
CA GLY A 145 -10.12 18.85 1.07
C GLY A 145 -10.67 18.47 -0.31
N ARG A 146 -10.17 17.41 -0.91
CA ARG A 146 -10.61 16.88 -2.21
C ARG A 146 -10.37 15.38 -2.28
N SER A 147 -11.29 14.69 -2.92
CA SER A 147 -11.17 13.26 -3.17
C SER A 147 -10.07 12.94 -4.17
N PRO A 148 -9.34 11.84 -4.00
CA PRO A 148 -8.38 11.37 -4.98
C PRO A 148 -9.07 10.84 -6.23
N ILE A 149 -8.35 10.80 -7.35
CA ILE A 149 -8.77 10.03 -8.52
C ILE A 149 -8.58 8.55 -8.19
N MET A 150 -9.67 7.77 -8.34
CA MET A 150 -9.67 6.33 -8.08
C MET A 150 -9.51 5.56 -9.39
N LEU A 151 -8.60 4.58 -9.41
CA LEU A 151 -8.42 3.65 -10.52
C LEU A 151 -8.67 2.24 -9.99
N LEU A 152 -9.77 1.62 -10.41
CA LEU A 152 -10.26 0.33 -9.92
C LEU A 152 -10.26 -0.67 -11.07
N ASP A 153 -9.16 -1.42 -11.17
CA ASP A 153 -8.92 -2.38 -12.25
C ASP A 153 -9.51 -3.75 -11.89
N ASP A 154 -10.42 -4.24 -12.72
CA ASP A 154 -11.11 -5.55 -12.63
C ASP A 154 -11.70 -5.88 -11.25
N VAL A 155 -11.98 -4.85 -10.44
CA VAL A 155 -12.44 -5.04 -9.06
C VAL A 155 -13.85 -5.64 -9.00
N ALA A 156 -14.72 -5.29 -9.97
CA ALA A 156 -16.12 -5.69 -10.01
C ALA A 156 -16.30 -7.20 -10.29
N ALA A 157 -15.42 -7.82 -11.07
CA ALA A 157 -15.47 -9.22 -11.45
C ALA A 157 -15.39 -10.20 -10.26
N HIS A 158 -14.85 -9.72 -9.15
CA HIS A 158 -14.55 -10.56 -7.99
C HIS A 158 -15.44 -10.31 -6.78
N LEU A 159 -16.47 -9.49 -6.94
CA LEU A 159 -17.43 -9.17 -5.90
C LEU A 159 -18.80 -9.79 -6.22
N ASP A 160 -19.50 -10.22 -5.18
CA ASP A 160 -20.93 -10.50 -5.27
C ASP A 160 -21.71 -9.20 -5.59
N ALA A 161 -22.98 -9.34 -5.98
CA ALA A 161 -23.80 -8.20 -6.40
C ALA A 161 -23.91 -7.13 -5.29
N ASP A 162 -24.11 -7.55 -4.05
CA ASP A 162 -24.32 -6.63 -2.93
C ASP A 162 -23.06 -5.81 -2.63
N ARG A 163 -21.89 -6.47 -2.61
CA ARG A 163 -20.60 -5.78 -2.40
C ARG A 163 -20.22 -4.89 -3.57
N ARG A 164 -20.59 -5.27 -4.77
CA ARG A 164 -20.35 -4.47 -5.96
C ARG A 164 -21.17 -3.18 -5.92
N SER A 165 -22.46 -3.27 -5.62
CA SER A 165 -23.33 -2.11 -5.44
C SER A 165 -22.82 -1.22 -4.30
N ALA A 166 -22.41 -1.81 -3.18
CA ALA A 166 -21.81 -1.09 -2.06
C ALA A 166 -20.51 -0.36 -2.44
N LEU A 167 -19.66 -0.96 -3.28
CA LEU A 167 -18.45 -0.32 -3.79
C LEU A 167 -18.79 0.91 -4.63
N PHE A 168 -19.73 0.78 -5.57
CA PHE A 168 -20.13 1.90 -6.43
C PHE A 168 -20.75 3.04 -5.64
N GLU A 169 -21.57 2.73 -4.64
CA GLU A 169 -22.11 3.71 -3.71
C GLU A 169 -21.00 4.41 -2.92
N ALA A 170 -20.08 3.63 -2.33
CA ALA A 170 -18.96 4.14 -1.56
C ALA A 170 -18.10 5.12 -2.35
N VAL A 171 -17.75 4.75 -3.58
CA VAL A 171 -16.95 5.61 -4.48
C VAL A 171 -17.75 6.86 -4.89
N SER A 172 -19.05 6.72 -5.16
CA SER A 172 -19.92 7.87 -5.49
C SER A 172 -19.98 8.89 -4.35
N LEU A 173 -20.05 8.42 -3.11
CA LEU A 173 -20.09 9.28 -1.92
C LEU A 173 -18.77 10.01 -1.65
N LEU A 174 -17.64 9.51 -2.14
CA LEU A 174 -16.37 10.24 -2.12
C LEU A 174 -16.39 11.47 -3.04
N GLY A 175 -17.27 11.50 -4.05
CA GLY A 175 -17.45 12.66 -4.93
C GLY A 175 -16.26 12.97 -5.85
N GLY A 176 -15.28 12.08 -5.93
CA GLY A 176 -14.12 12.18 -6.80
C GLY A 176 -14.32 11.50 -8.16
N GLN A 177 -13.38 11.69 -9.08
CA GLN A 177 -13.36 10.95 -10.33
C GLN A 177 -12.93 9.50 -10.09
N CYS A 178 -13.68 8.55 -10.65
CA CYS A 178 -13.32 7.14 -10.60
C CYS A 178 -13.33 6.51 -11.99
N TRP A 179 -12.32 5.68 -12.25
CA TRP A 179 -12.22 4.84 -13.43
C TRP A 179 -12.32 3.39 -13.02
N TYR A 180 -13.22 2.67 -13.68
CA TYR A 180 -13.39 1.23 -13.51
C TYR A 180 -12.99 0.55 -14.81
N SER A 181 -12.28 -0.57 -14.71
CA SER A 181 -12.08 -1.49 -15.83
C SER A 181 -12.76 -2.83 -15.54
N GLY A 182 -13.09 -3.55 -16.59
CA GLY A 182 -13.66 -4.90 -16.50
C GLY A 182 -13.96 -5.48 -17.88
N SER A 183 -14.07 -6.80 -17.94
CA SER A 183 -14.30 -7.55 -19.18
C SER A 183 -15.78 -7.76 -19.52
N ASP A 184 -16.69 -7.52 -18.57
CA ASP A 184 -18.13 -7.73 -18.74
C ASP A 184 -18.91 -6.48 -18.33
N GLN A 185 -19.64 -5.90 -19.29
CA GLN A 185 -20.44 -4.70 -19.09
C GLN A 185 -21.55 -4.89 -18.04
N GLN A 186 -22.07 -6.09 -17.87
CA GLN A 186 -23.14 -6.38 -16.90
C GLN A 186 -22.69 -6.13 -15.46
N GLN A 187 -21.40 -6.24 -15.19
CA GLN A 187 -20.84 -5.93 -13.87
C GLN A 187 -21.02 -4.46 -13.46
N PHE A 188 -21.31 -3.58 -14.41
CA PHE A 188 -21.44 -2.14 -14.21
C PHE A 188 -22.87 -1.63 -14.43
N ASP A 189 -23.88 -2.52 -14.46
CA ASP A 189 -25.27 -2.11 -14.70
C ASP A 189 -25.78 -1.08 -13.68
N ASP A 190 -25.35 -1.15 -12.43
CA ASP A 190 -25.70 -0.19 -11.38
C ASP A 190 -25.17 1.25 -11.65
N LEU A 191 -24.22 1.38 -12.57
CA LEU A 191 -23.65 2.66 -13.01
C LEU A 191 -24.31 3.23 -14.26
N ARG A 192 -25.26 2.51 -14.88
CA ARG A 192 -25.99 3.03 -16.05
C ARG A 192 -26.70 4.34 -15.74
N GLY A 193 -26.50 5.31 -16.60
CA GLY A 193 -27.03 6.67 -16.41
C GLY A 193 -26.30 7.51 -15.34
N LYS A 194 -25.27 6.97 -14.66
CA LYS A 194 -24.44 7.67 -13.68
C LYS A 194 -22.98 7.79 -14.11
N ALA A 195 -22.55 7.02 -15.11
CA ALA A 195 -21.17 6.99 -15.60
C ALA A 195 -21.14 6.96 -17.14
N GLN A 196 -20.02 7.39 -17.70
CA GLN A 196 -19.67 7.15 -19.10
C GLN A 196 -19.11 5.75 -19.28
N PHE A 197 -19.49 5.08 -20.36
CA PHE A 197 -18.96 3.79 -20.75
C PHE A 197 -18.08 3.94 -21.97
N ILE A 198 -16.88 3.40 -21.90
CA ILE A 198 -15.90 3.36 -23.00
C ILE A 198 -15.66 1.91 -23.35
N GLU A 199 -16.03 1.51 -24.55
CA GLU A 199 -15.79 0.16 -25.04
C GLU A 199 -14.45 0.10 -25.78
N MET A 200 -13.55 -0.77 -25.29
CA MET A 200 -12.26 -1.03 -25.93
C MET A 200 -12.40 -2.18 -26.90
N ARG A 201 -12.23 -1.93 -28.20
CA ARG A 201 -12.23 -2.98 -29.22
C ARG A 201 -10.80 -3.31 -29.64
N PRO A 202 -10.46 -4.59 -29.91
CA PRO A 202 -9.15 -4.91 -30.47
C PRO A 202 -9.00 -4.21 -31.81
N ALA A 203 -7.85 -3.61 -32.05
CA ALA A 203 -7.53 -3.00 -33.34
C ALA A 203 -7.71 -4.06 -34.45
N SER A 204 -8.43 -3.70 -35.52
CA SER A 204 -8.48 -4.54 -36.73
C SER A 204 -7.05 -4.67 -37.27
N ARG A 205 -6.72 -5.82 -37.89
CA ARG A 205 -5.38 -6.07 -38.46
C ARG A 205 -4.90 -5.02 -39.50
N SER A 206 -5.80 -4.13 -39.93
CA SER A 206 -5.53 -3.06 -40.89
C SER A 206 -5.26 -1.69 -40.23
N ASP A 207 -5.66 -1.47 -38.96
CA ASP A 207 -5.47 -0.21 -38.26
C ASP A 207 -4.71 -0.46 -36.95
N GLN A 208 -3.54 0.15 -36.79
CA GLN A 208 -2.70 0.01 -35.60
C GLN A 208 -3.17 0.84 -34.41
N THR A 209 -4.28 1.55 -34.53
CA THR A 209 -4.88 2.40 -33.49
C THR A 209 -6.09 1.72 -32.86
N PRO A 210 -6.18 1.58 -31.54
CA PRO A 210 -7.39 1.09 -30.89
C PRO A 210 -8.54 2.08 -31.11
N GLU A 211 -9.71 1.56 -31.53
CA GLU A 211 -10.93 2.36 -31.60
C GLU A 211 -11.60 2.47 -30.22
N PHE A 212 -12.01 3.67 -29.86
CA PHE A 212 -12.76 3.95 -28.65
C PHE A 212 -14.16 4.41 -29.00
N GLU A 213 -15.16 3.79 -28.44
CA GLU A 213 -16.56 4.23 -28.52
C GLU A 213 -17.02 4.68 -27.15
N VAL A 214 -17.44 5.94 -27.04
CA VAL A 214 -18.02 6.52 -25.81
C VAL A 214 -19.54 6.41 -25.92
N LYS A 215 -20.18 5.74 -24.95
CA LYS A 215 -21.65 5.57 -24.85
C LYS A 215 -22.19 6.27 -23.63
#